data_51beb1d9189063a26e6e492ce7ea7713
#
_entry.id   51beb1d9189063a26e6e492ce7ea7713
#
_cell.length_a   1.000
_cell.length_b   1.000
_cell.length_c   1.000
_cell.angle_alpha   90.00
_cell.angle_beta   90.00
_cell.angle_gamma   90.00
#
_symmetry.space_group_name_H-M   'P 1'
#
loop_
_entity.id
_entity.type
_entity.pdbx_description
1 polymer ?
#
loop_
_entity_poly.entity_id
_entity_poly.type
_entity_poly.pdbx_seq_one_letter_code
_entity_poly.pdbx_strand_id
1 'polypeptide(L)'
;MPSTKSARRVKRAFVNAGSGPAGNARIPAFFKDWKQTRVDIDPATKPDLLASIADLSAIPTGTMDAVWSAHSLEHLYAHEVPLALAEFRRVLRNTGFACIVIPDLQAIAEWIATDRLFETIYQSVAGPVTAHDMIWGFSPAIANGNTAMAHRCGFTPTPFIRILTDAGFAEVQVRRKNTLELVALALCKISKHEGIREAMLAELGF
;
A
#
# COMPACT_ATOMS: atom_id res chain seq x y z
N MET A 1 11.86 -28.11 -40.36
CA MET A 1 12.26 -27.25 -39.25
C MET A 1 11.01 -26.79 -38.57
N PRO A 2 10.64 -27.30 -37.37
CA PRO A 2 9.48 -26.79 -36.66
C PRO A 2 9.84 -25.44 -36.02
N SER A 3 9.04 -24.44 -36.34
CA SER A 3 9.09 -23.08 -35.76
C SER A 3 8.83 -23.14 -34.26
N THR A 4 9.81 -22.77 -33.45
CA THR A 4 9.66 -22.55 -32.02
C THR A 4 8.76 -21.33 -31.78
N LYS A 5 7.46 -21.59 -31.50
CA LYS A 5 6.57 -20.55 -30.97
C LYS A 5 7.15 -20.03 -29.67
N SER A 6 7.72 -18.81 -29.69
CA SER A 6 8.10 -18.08 -28.50
C SER A 6 6.91 -18.04 -27.53
N ALA A 7 7.03 -18.71 -26.39
CA ALA A 7 6.04 -18.64 -25.32
C ALA A 7 5.88 -17.16 -24.91
N ARG A 8 4.74 -16.58 -25.19
CA ARG A 8 4.39 -15.19 -24.79
C ARG A 8 4.50 -15.11 -23.27
N ARG A 9 5.56 -14.50 -22.77
CA ARG A 9 5.79 -14.31 -21.33
C ARG A 9 4.57 -13.62 -20.76
N VAL A 10 3.81 -14.31 -19.91
CA VAL A 10 2.63 -13.74 -19.25
C VAL A 10 3.11 -12.54 -18.44
N LYS A 11 2.59 -11.35 -18.76
CA LYS A 11 2.96 -10.12 -18.07
C LYS A 11 2.42 -10.19 -16.65
N ARG A 12 3.27 -9.99 -15.64
CA ARG A 12 2.86 -9.92 -14.24
C ARG A 12 1.82 -8.82 -14.06
N ALA A 13 0.91 -9.00 -13.11
CA ALA A 13 -0.17 -8.05 -12.84
C ALA A 13 -0.21 -7.67 -11.35
N PHE A 14 -0.54 -6.42 -11.07
CA PHE A 14 -0.73 -5.96 -9.70
C PHE A 14 -1.93 -5.04 -9.54
N VAL A 15 -2.48 -5.02 -8.35
CA VAL A 15 -3.49 -4.04 -7.91
C VAL A 15 -2.76 -2.87 -7.27
N ASN A 16 -3.08 -1.64 -7.72
CA ASN A 16 -2.74 -0.41 -7.02
C ASN A 16 -3.96 0.03 -6.22
N ALA A 17 -3.98 -0.32 -4.93
CA ALA A 17 -5.09 -0.16 -4.01
C ALA A 17 -5.03 1.21 -3.32
N GLY A 18 -6.01 2.08 -3.55
CA GLY A 18 -5.98 3.49 -3.21
C GLY A 18 -5.03 4.24 -4.14
N SER A 19 -5.30 4.13 -5.46
CA SER A 19 -4.32 4.52 -6.48
C SER A 19 -4.06 6.02 -6.58
N GLY A 20 -4.99 6.84 -6.13
CA GLY A 20 -4.96 8.26 -6.40
C GLY A 20 -4.99 8.59 -7.89
N PRO A 21 -4.68 9.83 -8.29
CA PRO A 21 -4.61 10.25 -9.69
C PRO A 21 -3.58 9.46 -10.51
N ALA A 22 -3.84 9.35 -11.83
CA ALA A 22 -2.87 8.74 -12.75
C ALA A 22 -1.53 9.50 -12.73
N GLY A 23 -0.42 8.76 -12.86
CA GLY A 23 0.93 9.36 -12.82
C GLY A 23 1.47 9.59 -11.42
N ASN A 24 0.86 9.03 -10.39
CA ASN A 24 1.38 9.09 -9.03
C ASN A 24 2.78 8.47 -8.96
N ALA A 25 3.78 9.30 -8.61
CA ALA A 25 5.19 8.93 -8.53
C ALA A 25 5.54 7.94 -7.39
N ARG A 26 4.53 7.52 -6.58
CA ARG A 26 4.73 6.62 -5.43
C ARG A 26 4.86 5.15 -5.81
N ILE A 27 4.54 4.77 -7.06
CA ILE A 27 4.65 3.38 -7.49
C ILE A 27 6.12 3.04 -7.68
N PRO A 28 6.66 2.01 -6.98
CA PRO A 28 8.02 1.55 -7.15
C PRO A 28 8.34 1.20 -8.61
N ALA A 29 9.56 1.53 -9.08
CA ALA A 29 10.02 1.25 -10.43
C ALA A 29 10.01 -0.26 -10.75
N PHE A 30 10.08 -1.09 -9.72
CA PHE A 30 9.89 -2.54 -9.80
C PHE A 30 8.63 -2.95 -10.57
N PHE A 31 7.54 -2.16 -10.48
CA PHE A 31 6.26 -2.44 -11.15
C PHE A 31 6.17 -1.89 -12.58
N LYS A 32 7.22 -1.22 -13.10
CA LYS A 32 7.21 -0.48 -14.38
C LYS A 32 6.63 -1.29 -15.55
N ASP A 33 6.98 -2.60 -15.63
CA ASP A 33 6.58 -3.46 -16.74
C ASP A 33 5.38 -4.37 -16.42
N TRP A 34 4.75 -4.18 -15.25
CA TRP A 34 3.63 -4.98 -14.83
C TRP A 34 2.31 -4.39 -15.34
N LYS A 35 1.30 -5.24 -15.52
CA LYS A 35 -0.06 -4.79 -15.80
C LYS A 35 -0.65 -4.26 -14.49
N GLN A 36 -0.92 -2.96 -14.43
CA GLN A 36 -1.57 -2.31 -13.29
C GLN A 36 -3.09 -2.41 -13.42
N THR A 37 -3.78 -2.62 -12.30
CA THR A 37 -5.20 -2.35 -12.09
C THR A 37 -5.32 -1.32 -10.98
N ARG A 38 -5.76 -0.13 -11.32
CA ARG A 38 -5.96 0.98 -10.38
C ARG A 38 -7.31 0.87 -9.72
N VAL A 39 -7.33 0.88 -8.38
CA VAL A 39 -8.56 0.85 -7.56
C VAL A 39 -8.59 2.08 -6.68
N ASP A 40 -9.69 2.81 -6.70
CA ASP A 40 -9.91 3.99 -5.87
C ASP A 40 -11.39 4.22 -5.61
N ILE A 41 -11.73 4.87 -4.50
CA ILE A 41 -13.11 5.26 -4.17
C ILE A 41 -13.50 6.61 -4.79
N ASP A 42 -12.50 7.42 -5.18
CA ASP A 42 -12.71 8.75 -5.76
C ASP A 42 -12.82 8.67 -7.29
N PRO A 43 -14.01 8.92 -7.87
CA PRO A 43 -14.19 8.89 -9.32
C PRO A 43 -13.37 9.97 -10.04
N ALA A 44 -12.95 11.05 -9.36
CA ALA A 44 -12.12 12.09 -9.94
C ALA A 44 -10.71 11.59 -10.30
N THR A 45 -10.23 10.52 -9.65
CA THR A 45 -8.94 9.86 -9.96
C THR A 45 -8.99 9.03 -11.23
N LYS A 46 -10.20 8.77 -11.78
CA LYS A 46 -10.45 7.92 -12.96
C LYS A 46 -9.75 6.56 -12.84
N PRO A 47 -10.09 5.76 -11.80
CA PRO A 47 -9.49 4.44 -11.60
C PRO A 47 -10.03 3.44 -12.65
N ASP A 48 -9.33 2.29 -12.80
CA ASP A 48 -9.82 1.17 -13.61
C ASP A 48 -11.01 0.47 -12.94
N LEU A 49 -11.04 0.49 -11.60
CA LEU A 49 -12.12 -0.02 -10.77
C LEU A 49 -12.46 1.02 -9.69
N LEU A 50 -13.66 1.56 -9.76
CA LEU A 50 -14.22 2.45 -8.73
C LEU A 50 -14.78 1.58 -7.60
N ALA A 51 -14.00 1.41 -6.54
CA ALA A 51 -14.35 0.53 -5.42
C ALA A 51 -13.57 0.90 -4.15
N SER A 52 -14.07 0.47 -3.00
CA SER A 52 -13.31 0.45 -1.75
C SER A 52 -12.22 -0.63 -1.83
N ILE A 53 -11.07 -0.37 -1.22
CA ILE A 53 -10.03 -1.39 -1.04
C ILE A 53 -10.47 -2.53 -0.10
N ALA A 54 -11.55 -2.34 0.65
CA ALA A 54 -12.20 -3.38 1.47
C ALA A 54 -13.17 -4.25 0.69
N ASP A 55 -13.44 -3.93 -0.59
CA ASP A 55 -14.27 -4.73 -1.50
C ASP A 55 -13.64 -4.75 -2.90
N LEU A 56 -12.84 -5.77 -3.15
CA LEU A 56 -12.23 -6.06 -4.45
C LEU A 56 -12.95 -7.19 -5.20
N SER A 57 -14.24 -7.43 -4.91
CA SER A 57 -15.03 -8.56 -5.45
C SER A 57 -15.02 -8.62 -6.98
N ALA A 58 -14.88 -7.48 -7.67
CA ALA A 58 -14.72 -7.42 -9.12
C ALA A 58 -13.40 -8.01 -9.64
N ILE A 59 -12.41 -8.24 -8.77
CA ILE A 59 -11.14 -8.87 -9.11
C ILE A 59 -11.21 -10.35 -8.73
N PRO A 60 -11.05 -11.30 -9.68
CA PRO A 60 -11.13 -12.71 -9.36
C PRO A 60 -10.04 -13.17 -8.39
N THR A 61 -10.36 -14.16 -7.57
CA THR A 61 -9.44 -14.77 -6.60
C THR A 61 -8.20 -15.34 -7.29
N GLY A 62 -7.02 -15.08 -6.70
CA GLY A 62 -5.76 -15.70 -7.14
C GLY A 62 -5.29 -15.27 -8.54
N THR A 63 -5.63 -14.07 -8.98
CA THR A 63 -5.27 -13.58 -10.33
C THR A 63 -4.14 -12.58 -10.35
N MET A 64 -3.83 -11.94 -9.23
CA MET A 64 -2.81 -10.90 -9.12
C MET A 64 -1.50 -11.46 -8.57
N ASP A 65 -0.38 -10.94 -9.08
CA ASP A 65 0.96 -11.29 -8.62
C ASP A 65 1.39 -10.40 -7.45
N ALA A 66 0.85 -9.17 -7.36
CA ALA A 66 1.10 -8.27 -6.24
C ALA A 66 -0.09 -7.35 -5.94
N VAL A 67 -0.10 -6.82 -4.70
CA VAL A 67 -0.86 -5.65 -4.29
C VAL A 67 0.13 -4.59 -3.83
N TRP A 68 -0.02 -3.39 -4.36
CA TRP A 68 0.62 -2.18 -3.88
C TRP A 68 -0.44 -1.29 -3.23
N SER A 69 -0.22 -0.86 -2.00
CA SER A 69 -1.09 0.06 -1.27
C SER A 69 -0.23 1.06 -0.51
N ALA A 70 -0.36 2.33 -0.83
CA ALA A 70 0.41 3.38 -0.19
C ALA A 70 -0.53 4.48 0.30
N HIS A 71 -0.53 4.72 1.61
CA HIS A 71 -1.37 5.71 2.27
C HIS A 71 -2.86 5.53 1.92
N SER A 72 -3.39 4.34 2.24
CA SER A 72 -4.78 3.98 1.94
C SER A 72 -5.49 3.27 3.09
N LEU A 73 -4.79 2.39 3.83
CA LEU A 73 -5.41 1.64 4.93
C LEU A 73 -5.84 2.54 6.09
N GLU A 74 -5.09 3.61 6.35
CA GLU A 74 -5.39 4.58 7.40
C GLU A 74 -6.70 5.36 7.15
N HIS A 75 -7.19 5.40 5.92
CA HIS A 75 -8.46 6.02 5.56
C HIS A 75 -9.68 5.12 5.83
N LEU A 76 -9.48 3.84 6.11
CA LEU A 76 -10.52 2.91 6.53
C LEU A 76 -10.82 3.04 8.03
N TYR A 77 -12.04 2.74 8.44
CA TYR A 77 -12.30 2.48 9.86
C TYR A 77 -11.58 1.21 10.33
N ALA A 78 -11.22 1.15 11.60
CA ALA A 78 -10.43 0.04 12.15
C ALA A 78 -11.06 -1.34 11.89
N HIS A 79 -12.39 -1.45 11.88
CA HIS A 79 -13.11 -2.70 11.58
C HIS A 79 -13.09 -3.11 10.11
N GLU A 80 -12.82 -2.17 9.18
CA GLU A 80 -12.75 -2.43 7.74
C GLU A 80 -11.34 -2.92 7.32
N VAL A 81 -10.31 -2.60 8.11
CA VAL A 81 -8.92 -2.99 7.81
C VAL A 81 -8.76 -4.50 7.62
N PRO A 82 -9.30 -5.38 8.50
CA PRO A 82 -9.24 -6.82 8.27
C PRO A 82 -9.92 -7.26 6.97
N LEU A 83 -11.01 -6.59 6.55
CA LEU A 83 -11.70 -6.88 5.28
C LEU A 83 -10.80 -6.54 4.09
N ALA A 84 -10.16 -5.36 4.10
CA ALA A 84 -9.24 -4.96 3.05
C ALA A 84 -8.04 -5.93 2.94
N LEU A 85 -7.45 -6.33 4.06
CA LEU A 85 -6.33 -7.28 4.06
C LEU A 85 -6.75 -8.69 3.61
N ALA A 86 -7.96 -9.14 3.93
CA ALA A 86 -8.53 -10.38 3.42
C ALA A 86 -8.73 -10.31 1.89
N GLU A 87 -9.21 -9.19 1.37
CA GLU A 87 -9.35 -8.96 -0.07
C GLU A 87 -7.98 -8.91 -0.77
N PHE A 88 -6.98 -8.22 -0.18
CA PHE A 88 -5.61 -8.26 -0.70
C PHE A 88 -5.09 -9.70 -0.79
N ARG A 89 -5.26 -10.49 0.28
CA ARG A 89 -4.85 -11.89 0.30
C ARG A 89 -5.63 -12.74 -0.70
N ARG A 90 -6.93 -12.50 -0.87
CA ARG A 90 -7.81 -13.24 -1.79
C ARG A 90 -7.43 -13.04 -3.25
N VAL A 91 -7.19 -11.79 -3.68
CA VAL A 91 -6.86 -11.49 -5.08
C VAL A 91 -5.47 -11.98 -5.47
N LEU A 92 -4.58 -12.14 -4.49
CA LEU A 92 -3.21 -12.60 -4.72
C LEU A 92 -3.14 -14.09 -5.03
N ARG A 93 -2.28 -14.44 -5.99
CA ARG A 93 -1.81 -15.81 -6.20
C ARG A 93 -1.10 -16.33 -4.95
N ASN A 94 -1.00 -17.65 -4.80
CA ASN A 94 -0.26 -18.24 -3.68
C ASN A 94 1.25 -17.87 -3.67
N THR A 95 1.80 -17.44 -4.78
CA THR A 95 3.18 -16.93 -4.90
C THR A 95 3.25 -15.40 -4.92
N GLY A 96 2.12 -14.73 -4.69
CA GLY A 96 2.04 -13.28 -4.69
C GLY A 96 2.46 -12.64 -3.38
N PHE A 97 2.48 -11.32 -3.37
CA PHE A 97 2.83 -10.51 -2.20
C PHE A 97 2.05 -9.20 -2.15
N ALA A 98 1.93 -8.65 -0.95
CA ALA A 98 1.47 -7.28 -0.76
C ALA A 98 2.65 -6.41 -0.29
N CYS A 99 2.73 -5.20 -0.82
CA CYS A 99 3.60 -4.15 -0.34
C CYS A 99 2.74 -2.97 0.11
N ILE A 100 2.85 -2.59 1.37
CA ILE A 100 1.96 -1.63 2.02
C ILE A 100 2.78 -0.55 2.71
N VAL A 101 2.46 0.71 2.44
CA VAL A 101 3.07 1.88 3.09
C VAL A 101 1.98 2.63 3.86
N ILE A 102 2.23 2.90 5.13
CA ILE A 102 1.30 3.58 6.04
C ILE A 102 2.07 4.48 7.02
N PRO A 103 1.44 5.48 7.65
CA PRO A 103 2.04 6.24 8.74
C PRO A 103 2.44 5.35 9.92
N ASP A 104 3.62 5.60 10.50
CA ASP A 104 4.09 4.98 11.76
C ASP A 104 3.57 5.78 12.95
N LEU A 105 2.41 5.41 13.48
CA LEU A 105 1.79 6.13 14.58
C LEU A 105 2.69 6.20 15.84
N GLN A 106 3.54 5.19 16.05
CA GLN A 106 4.48 5.22 17.18
C GLN A 106 5.57 6.27 16.97
N ALA A 107 6.20 6.32 15.80
CA ALA A 107 7.21 7.33 15.49
C ALA A 107 6.63 8.75 15.48
N ILE A 108 5.39 8.90 15.00
CA ILE A 108 4.67 10.17 15.02
C ILE A 108 4.38 10.61 16.46
N ALA A 109 3.97 9.70 17.35
CA ALA A 109 3.75 10.00 18.76
C ALA A 109 5.06 10.42 19.46
N GLU A 110 6.19 9.76 19.17
CA GLU A 110 7.52 10.14 19.67
C GLU A 110 7.91 11.56 19.18
N TRP A 111 7.57 11.90 17.93
CA TRP A 111 7.78 13.23 17.36
C TRP A 111 6.94 14.30 18.08
N ILE A 112 5.65 14.04 18.29
CA ILE A 112 4.73 14.96 18.95
C ILE A 112 5.10 15.15 20.43
N ALA A 113 5.61 14.12 21.09
CA ALA A 113 6.07 14.21 22.48
C ALA A 113 7.18 15.25 22.69
N THR A 114 7.80 15.74 21.63
CA THR A 114 8.80 16.84 21.64
C THR A 114 8.21 18.18 21.15
N ASP A 115 6.89 18.34 21.20
CA ASP A 115 6.13 19.56 20.84
C ASP A 115 6.30 20.00 19.38
N ARG A 116 6.43 19.04 18.44
CA ARG A 116 6.65 19.29 17.01
C ARG A 116 5.47 18.91 16.13
N LEU A 117 4.24 19.14 16.62
CA LEU A 117 3.02 18.71 15.92
C LEU A 117 2.89 19.29 14.50
N PHE A 118 3.25 20.55 14.30
CA PHE A 118 3.10 21.28 13.05
C PHE A 118 4.42 21.47 12.28
N GLU A 119 5.53 20.90 12.77
CA GLU A 119 6.77 20.91 12.01
C GLU A 119 6.67 20.00 10.79
N THR A 120 7.24 20.46 9.67
CA THR A 120 7.31 19.69 8.43
C THR A 120 8.22 18.48 8.60
N ILE A 121 7.69 17.29 8.38
CA ILE A 121 8.46 16.03 8.39
C ILE A 121 9.10 15.81 7.02
N TYR A 122 8.33 15.99 5.94
CA TYR A 122 8.82 15.88 4.58
C TYR A 122 8.00 16.73 3.60
N GLN A 123 8.57 16.96 2.40
CA GLN A 123 7.87 17.61 1.30
C GLN A 123 7.26 16.57 0.37
N SER A 124 5.94 16.68 0.14
CA SER A 124 5.23 15.90 -0.88
C SER A 124 4.97 16.75 -2.11
N VAL A 125 4.52 16.13 -3.20
CA VAL A 125 4.06 16.85 -4.40
C VAL A 125 2.91 17.81 -4.10
N ALA A 126 2.07 17.47 -3.10
CA ALA A 126 0.92 18.29 -2.69
C ALA A 126 1.29 19.41 -1.69
N GLY A 127 2.53 19.41 -1.18
CA GLY A 127 3.01 20.39 -0.20
C GLY A 127 3.69 19.75 1.01
N PRO A 128 4.03 20.55 2.04
CA PRO A 128 4.63 20.05 3.27
C PRO A 128 3.66 19.14 4.01
N VAL A 129 4.20 18.07 4.61
CA VAL A 129 3.45 17.12 5.45
C VAL A 129 3.99 17.21 6.87
N THR A 130 3.08 17.40 7.82
CA THR A 130 3.36 17.54 9.26
C THR A 130 2.94 16.28 10.02
N ALA A 131 3.32 16.17 11.29
CA ALA A 131 2.82 15.11 12.18
C ALA A 131 1.30 15.19 12.35
N HIS A 132 0.73 16.41 12.35
CA HIS A 132 -0.71 16.63 12.35
C HIS A 132 -1.38 15.95 11.14
N ASP A 133 -0.84 16.19 9.92
CA ASP A 133 -1.39 15.61 8.70
C ASP A 133 -1.25 14.07 8.69
N MET A 134 -0.18 13.53 9.26
CA MET A 134 0.01 12.08 9.34
C MET A 134 -0.95 11.38 10.32
N ILE A 135 -1.50 12.10 11.31
CA ILE A 135 -2.49 11.53 12.24
C ILE A 135 -3.91 11.69 11.71
N TRP A 136 -4.27 12.90 11.23
CA TRP A 136 -5.66 13.22 10.90
C TRP A 136 -5.95 13.27 9.40
N GLY A 137 -4.93 13.09 8.57
CA GLY A 137 -5.03 13.21 7.11
C GLY A 137 -4.59 14.57 6.60
N PHE A 138 -4.28 14.65 5.31
CA PHE A 138 -3.71 15.84 4.69
C PHE A 138 -4.68 17.02 4.73
N SER A 139 -4.45 17.94 5.65
CA SER A 139 -5.33 19.06 6.01
C SER A 139 -5.76 19.92 4.83
N PRO A 140 -4.87 20.27 3.85
CA PRO A 140 -5.29 21.06 2.70
C PRO A 140 -6.32 20.34 1.81
N ALA A 141 -6.21 19.04 1.63
CA ALA A 141 -7.18 18.28 0.83
C ALA A 141 -8.54 18.20 1.53
N ILE A 142 -8.54 17.99 2.85
CA ILE A 142 -9.76 17.94 3.66
C ILE A 142 -10.46 19.29 3.65
N ALA A 143 -9.72 20.40 3.82
CA ALA A 143 -10.25 21.76 3.76
C ALA A 143 -10.88 22.09 2.41
N ASN A 144 -10.39 21.49 1.32
CA ASN A 144 -10.94 21.62 -0.03
C ASN A 144 -12.11 20.64 -0.31
N GLY A 145 -12.67 20.00 0.73
CA GLY A 145 -13.85 19.14 0.65
C GLY A 145 -13.56 17.65 0.41
N ASN A 146 -12.30 17.25 0.23
CA ASN A 146 -11.96 15.82 0.11
C ASN A 146 -11.84 15.18 1.50
N THR A 147 -12.98 14.91 2.14
CA THR A 147 -13.05 14.30 3.48
C THR A 147 -12.61 12.83 3.50
N ALA A 148 -12.52 12.17 2.33
CA ALA A 148 -11.98 10.82 2.23
C ALA A 148 -10.50 10.76 2.61
N MET A 149 -9.79 11.89 2.57
CA MET A 149 -8.39 12.02 3.01
C MET A 149 -8.22 12.06 4.53
N ALA A 150 -9.30 12.05 5.32
CA ALA A 150 -9.20 11.94 6.77
C ALA A 150 -8.75 10.54 7.19
N HIS A 151 -7.78 10.46 8.11
CA HIS A 151 -7.38 9.21 8.72
C HIS A 151 -8.37 8.79 9.80
N ARG A 152 -8.75 7.52 9.80
CA ARG A 152 -9.74 6.93 10.71
C ARG A 152 -9.16 5.84 11.60
N CYS A 153 -7.95 5.39 11.29
CA CYS A 153 -7.18 4.46 12.12
C CYS A 153 -5.67 4.72 11.96
N GLY A 154 -4.86 4.03 12.77
CA GLY A 154 -3.41 4.15 12.72
C GLY A 154 -2.74 2.87 13.18
N PHE A 155 -1.46 2.73 12.85
CA PHE A 155 -0.73 1.50 13.01
C PHE A 155 0.62 1.74 13.70
N THR A 156 1.02 0.75 14.49
CA THR A 156 2.37 0.62 15.03
C THR A 156 2.98 -0.70 14.56
N PRO A 157 4.31 -0.88 14.58
CA PRO A 157 4.95 -2.04 13.92
C PRO A 157 4.40 -3.41 14.34
N THR A 158 4.34 -3.70 15.64
CA THR A 158 3.94 -5.03 16.13
C THR A 158 2.47 -5.38 15.85
N PRO A 159 1.47 -4.53 16.16
CA PRO A 159 0.09 -4.76 15.74
C PRO A 159 -0.06 -4.89 14.23
N PHE A 160 0.69 -4.12 13.42
CA PHE A 160 0.61 -4.20 11.97
C PHE A 160 1.10 -5.56 11.44
N ILE A 161 2.23 -6.08 11.97
CA ILE A 161 2.69 -7.44 11.65
C ILE A 161 1.60 -8.46 11.97
N ARG A 162 0.97 -8.34 13.15
CA ARG A 162 -0.05 -9.27 13.62
C ARG A 162 -1.26 -9.30 12.69
N ILE A 163 -1.84 -8.15 12.34
CA ILE A 163 -3.04 -8.12 11.47
C ILE A 163 -2.76 -8.64 10.07
N LEU A 164 -1.54 -8.45 9.54
CA LEU A 164 -1.12 -9.04 8.26
C LEU A 164 -1.00 -10.56 8.36
N THR A 165 -0.43 -11.07 9.45
CA THR A 165 -0.35 -12.52 9.72
C THR A 165 -1.75 -13.13 9.87
N ASP A 166 -2.63 -12.47 10.63
CA ASP A 166 -4.02 -12.90 10.85
C ASP A 166 -4.81 -12.89 9.51
N ALA A 167 -4.48 -12.01 8.56
CA ALA A 167 -5.04 -12.01 7.20
C ALA A 167 -4.54 -13.16 6.31
N GLY A 168 -3.63 -14.01 6.79
CA GLY A 168 -3.15 -15.21 6.09
C GLY A 168 -1.90 -15.00 5.24
N PHE A 169 -1.12 -13.96 5.48
CA PHE A 169 0.23 -13.84 4.92
C PHE A 169 1.21 -14.71 5.71
N ALA A 170 1.97 -15.54 4.99
CA ALA A 170 2.85 -16.55 5.60
C ALA A 170 4.18 -15.98 6.12
N GLU A 171 4.62 -14.86 5.55
CA GLU A 171 5.81 -14.14 5.99
C GLU A 171 5.54 -12.63 5.90
N VAL A 172 5.85 -11.90 6.96
CA VAL A 172 5.64 -10.45 7.05
C VAL A 172 6.92 -9.80 7.54
N GLN A 173 7.42 -8.82 6.79
CA GLN A 173 8.51 -7.95 7.19
C GLN A 173 8.01 -6.52 7.22
N VAL A 174 8.29 -5.81 8.31
CA VAL A 174 7.96 -4.39 8.47
C VAL A 174 9.23 -3.61 8.79
N ARG A 175 9.40 -2.47 8.13
CA ARG A 175 10.49 -1.53 8.34
C ARG A 175 9.95 -0.15 8.61
N ARG A 176 10.63 0.58 9.48
CA ARG A 176 10.41 2.01 9.74
C ARG A 176 11.24 2.83 8.78
N LYS A 177 10.68 3.91 8.26
CA LYS A 177 11.38 4.91 7.46
C LYS A 177 11.61 6.19 8.24
N ASN A 178 12.63 6.94 7.85
CA ASN A 178 12.91 8.28 8.42
C ASN A 178 11.80 9.29 8.12
N THR A 179 10.92 8.98 7.16
CA THR A 179 9.71 9.74 6.83
C THR A 179 8.53 9.46 7.77
N LEU A 180 8.77 8.79 8.91
CA LEU A 180 7.76 8.34 9.87
C LEU A 180 6.69 7.44 9.24
N GLU A 181 7.11 6.56 8.36
CA GLU A 181 6.27 5.56 7.67
C GLU A 181 6.70 4.15 8.06
N LEU A 182 5.72 3.24 8.05
CA LEU A 182 5.94 1.80 8.03
C LEU A 182 5.83 1.30 6.60
N VAL A 183 6.77 0.47 6.18
CA VAL A 183 6.68 -0.28 4.94
C VAL A 183 6.61 -1.75 5.28
N ALA A 184 5.57 -2.43 4.80
CA ALA A 184 5.39 -3.86 4.97
C ALA A 184 5.55 -4.58 3.63
N LEU A 185 6.30 -5.68 3.66
CA LEU A 185 6.31 -6.71 2.62
C LEU A 185 5.68 -7.97 3.22
N ALA A 186 4.53 -8.37 2.69
CA ALA A 186 3.76 -9.52 3.16
C ALA A 186 3.62 -10.57 2.05
N LEU A 187 4.20 -11.74 2.25
CA LEU A 187 4.27 -12.83 1.27
C LEU A 187 3.16 -13.85 1.53
N CYS A 188 2.47 -14.28 0.47
CA CYS A 188 1.44 -15.33 0.57
C CYS A 188 1.99 -16.72 0.89
N LYS A 189 3.25 -16.97 0.59
CA LYS A 189 3.94 -18.23 0.87
C LYS A 189 5.41 -17.96 1.20
N ILE A 190 5.93 -18.67 2.19
CA ILE A 190 7.38 -18.72 2.42
C ILE A 190 8.01 -19.39 1.21
N SER A 191 8.69 -18.66 0.39
CA SER A 191 9.36 -19.18 -0.79
C SER A 191 10.69 -18.47 -1.01
N LYS A 192 11.61 -19.16 -1.68
CA LYS A 192 12.91 -18.62 -2.10
C LYS A 192 12.72 -17.62 -3.28
N HIS A 193 11.84 -16.62 -3.11
CA HIS A 193 11.71 -15.50 -4.05
C HIS A 193 12.80 -14.46 -3.79
N GLU A 194 14.05 -14.90 -3.62
CA GLU A 194 15.19 -14.05 -3.27
C GLU A 194 15.27 -12.82 -4.18
N GLY A 195 15.15 -12.96 -5.48
CA GLY A 195 15.26 -11.82 -6.41
C GLY A 195 14.13 -10.79 -6.33
N ILE A 196 12.89 -11.19 -6.05
CA ILE A 196 11.76 -10.24 -5.85
C ILE A 196 11.92 -9.53 -4.52
N ARG A 197 12.25 -10.31 -3.48
CA ARG A 197 12.46 -9.79 -2.12
C ARG A 197 13.60 -8.78 -2.12
N GLU A 198 14.76 -9.13 -2.67
CA GLU A 198 15.93 -8.24 -2.74
C GLU A 198 15.66 -6.98 -3.55
N ALA A 199 14.99 -7.07 -4.69
CA ALA A 199 14.66 -5.91 -5.51
C ALA A 199 13.68 -4.96 -4.79
N MET A 200 12.64 -5.50 -4.14
CA MET A 200 11.70 -4.71 -3.36
C MET A 200 12.35 -4.12 -2.11
N LEU A 201 13.20 -4.91 -1.44
CA LEU A 201 13.95 -4.44 -0.28
C LEU A 201 14.89 -3.29 -0.67
N ALA A 202 15.65 -3.43 -1.74
CA ALA A 202 16.57 -2.40 -2.21
C ALA A 202 15.85 -1.10 -2.62
N GLU A 203 14.70 -1.20 -3.29
CA GLU A 203 13.96 -0.03 -3.79
C GLU A 203 13.17 0.69 -2.69
N LEU A 204 12.68 -0.04 -1.70
CA LEU A 204 11.91 0.53 -0.58
C LEU A 204 12.78 0.98 0.59
N GLY A 205 14.10 0.82 0.50
CA GLY A 205 15.05 1.26 1.52
C GLY A 205 15.07 0.34 2.75
N PHE A 206 14.96 -0.98 2.52
CA PHE A 206 15.13 -1.98 3.58
C PHE A 206 16.60 -2.29 3.84
#